data_82118cc526c2b3f125d9297ef80d10a1
#
_entry.id   82118cc526c2b3f125d9297ef80d10a1
#
_cell.length_a   1.000
_cell.length_b   1.000
_cell.length_c   1.000
_cell.angle_alpha   90.00
_cell.angle_beta   90.00
_cell.angle_gamma   90.00
#
_symmetry.space_group_name_H-M   'P 1'
#
loop_
_entity.id
_entity.type
_entity.pdbx_description
1 polymer ?
#
loop_
_entity_poly.entity_id
_entity_poly.type
_entity_poly.pdbx_seq_one_letter_code
_entity_poly.pdbx_strand_id
1 'polypeptide(L)'
;MSLCIASAGSIMTLLAGSFSLSWTHSVEKTTWMERWQVEGDRLALVWASVEGSGAGIDLPQDAVWEDGRWTYRPSLPPLTRLNLAASGATVGGWQFCAGGKCQELGAKAGEAVSIWAADVCDPALEGDAQRIADPRIQ
;
A
#
# COMPACT_ATOMS: atom_id res chain seq x y z
N MET A 1 14.43 -3.72 -11.86
CA MET A 1 13.78 -2.50 -11.34
C MET A 1 13.92 -2.44 -9.84
N SER A 2 14.17 -1.27 -9.31
CA SER A 2 14.18 -1.04 -7.87
C SER A 2 12.85 -0.48 -7.42
N LEU A 3 12.50 -0.72 -6.16
CA LEU A 3 11.41 -0.02 -5.50
C LEU A 3 11.95 1.30 -4.96
N CYS A 4 11.25 2.37 -5.28
CA CYS A 4 11.58 3.72 -4.85
C CYS A 4 10.50 4.21 -3.88
N ILE A 5 10.91 4.71 -2.73
CA ILE A 5 9.98 5.19 -1.71
C ILE A 5 10.39 6.59 -1.31
N ALA A 6 9.53 7.56 -1.57
CA ALA A 6 9.73 8.94 -1.16
C ALA A 6 8.88 9.23 0.07
N SER A 7 9.52 9.62 1.16
CA SER A 7 8.86 9.89 2.43
C SER A 7 9.60 10.99 3.17
N ALA A 8 8.89 12.01 3.60
CA ALA A 8 9.42 13.08 4.45
C ALA A 8 10.72 13.71 3.90
N GLY A 9 10.78 13.92 2.59
CA GLY A 9 11.92 14.57 1.94
C GLY A 9 13.10 13.66 1.64
N SER A 10 12.99 12.37 1.92
CA SER A 10 14.03 11.38 1.66
C SER A 10 13.53 10.35 0.65
N ILE A 11 14.46 9.80 -0.13
CA ILE A 11 14.15 8.70 -1.06
C ILE A 11 14.94 7.47 -0.64
N MET A 12 14.22 6.36 -0.52
CA MET A 12 14.81 5.07 -0.21
C MET A 12 14.73 4.18 -1.46
N THR A 13 15.78 3.43 -1.71
CA THR A 13 15.85 2.48 -2.82
C THR A 13 15.97 1.07 -2.27
N LEU A 14 15.11 0.16 -2.73
CA LEU A 14 15.11 -1.23 -2.32
C LEU A 14 15.11 -2.15 -3.53
N LEU A 15 15.93 -3.21 -3.48
CA LEU A 15 15.89 -4.27 -4.48
C LEU A 15 14.90 -5.33 -4.01
N ALA A 16 13.66 -5.22 -4.43
CA ALA A 16 12.62 -6.16 -4.05
C ALA A 16 11.61 -6.28 -5.19
N GLY A 17 11.14 -7.51 -5.42
CA GLY A 17 10.13 -7.78 -6.45
C GLY A 17 8.71 -7.70 -5.94
N SER A 18 8.51 -7.56 -4.63
CA SER A 18 7.19 -7.48 -4.01
C SER A 18 7.28 -6.79 -2.66
N PHE A 19 6.14 -6.30 -2.19
CA PHE A 19 6.04 -5.72 -0.87
C PHE A 19 4.61 -5.85 -0.36
N SER A 20 4.44 -5.68 0.94
CA SER A 20 3.12 -5.63 1.55
C SER A 20 2.91 -4.31 2.26
N LEU A 21 1.65 -3.90 2.32
CA LEU A 21 1.20 -2.76 3.09
C LEU A 21 0.12 -3.23 4.04
N SER A 22 0.16 -2.77 5.27
CA SER A 22 -0.92 -3.01 6.22
C SER A 22 -1.17 -1.76 7.04
N TRP A 23 -2.40 -1.61 7.49
CA TRP A 23 -2.80 -0.48 8.32
C TRP A 23 -4.02 -0.86 9.14
N THR A 24 -4.27 -0.10 10.21
CA THR A 24 -5.43 -0.31 11.06
C THR A 24 -6.46 0.77 10.77
N HIS A 25 -7.70 0.35 10.52
CA HIS A 25 -8.80 1.26 10.28
C HIS A 25 -9.04 2.10 11.55
N SER A 26 -9.15 3.42 11.38
CA SER A 26 -9.20 4.34 12.52
C SER A 26 -10.45 4.19 13.39
N VAL A 27 -11.57 3.83 12.80
CA VAL A 27 -12.85 3.71 13.50
C VAL A 27 -13.07 2.30 14.03
N GLU A 28 -12.98 1.28 13.15
CA GLU A 28 -13.29 -0.09 13.50
C GLU A 28 -12.14 -0.85 14.13
N LYS A 29 -10.94 -0.30 14.09
CA LYS A 29 -9.72 -0.94 14.62
C LYS A 29 -9.41 -2.29 13.98
N THR A 30 -9.86 -2.50 12.76
CA THR A 30 -9.56 -3.72 11.99
C THR A 30 -8.34 -3.50 11.11
N THR A 31 -7.57 -4.56 10.92
CA THR A 31 -6.35 -4.50 10.13
C THR A 31 -6.63 -4.84 8.67
N TRP A 32 -6.13 -4.00 7.78
CA TRP A 32 -6.15 -4.20 6.35
C TRP A 32 -4.75 -4.57 5.89
N MET A 33 -4.65 -5.41 4.86
CA MET A 33 -3.37 -5.81 4.29
C MET A 33 -3.48 -5.90 2.78
N GLU A 34 -2.44 -5.45 2.08
CA GLU A 34 -2.33 -5.55 0.63
C GLU A 34 -0.97 -6.13 0.28
N ARG A 35 -0.93 -6.93 -0.77
CA ARG A 35 0.31 -7.46 -1.32
C ARG A 35 0.45 -6.98 -2.75
N TRP A 36 1.61 -6.41 -3.04
CA TRP A 36 1.94 -5.81 -4.32
C TRP A 36 3.12 -6.51 -4.96
N GLN A 37 3.14 -6.54 -6.29
CA GLN A 37 4.27 -7.04 -7.06
C GLN A 37 4.77 -5.98 -8.02
N VAL A 38 6.08 -5.96 -8.23
CA VAL A 38 6.70 -5.13 -9.25
C VAL A 38 6.61 -5.87 -10.59
N GLU A 39 5.97 -5.25 -11.58
CA GLU A 39 5.83 -5.80 -12.93
C GLU A 39 6.39 -4.77 -13.91
N GLY A 40 7.67 -4.95 -14.28
CA GLY A 40 8.37 -3.95 -15.08
C GLY A 40 8.50 -2.65 -14.30
N ASP A 41 8.02 -1.57 -14.87
CA ASP A 41 7.98 -0.26 -14.21
C ASP A 41 6.65 0.03 -13.53
N ARG A 42 5.85 -1.00 -13.26
CA ARG A 42 4.52 -0.87 -12.69
C ARG A 42 4.39 -1.65 -11.39
N LEU A 43 3.38 -1.29 -10.61
CA LEU A 43 3.03 -1.96 -9.36
C LEU A 43 1.66 -2.59 -9.52
N ALA A 44 1.58 -3.91 -9.30
CA ALA A 44 0.34 -4.65 -9.39
C ALA A 44 -0.15 -5.07 -8.01
N LEU A 45 -1.40 -4.75 -7.70
CA LEU A 45 -2.04 -5.20 -6.46
C LEU A 45 -2.58 -6.61 -6.70
N VAL A 46 -1.96 -7.61 -6.08
CA VAL A 46 -2.26 -9.00 -6.37
C VAL A 46 -3.11 -9.68 -5.31
N TRP A 47 -3.24 -9.08 -4.13
CA TRP A 47 -3.96 -9.70 -3.04
C TRP A 47 -4.32 -8.64 -1.99
N ALA A 48 -5.49 -8.78 -1.40
CA ALA A 48 -5.93 -7.91 -0.32
C ALA A 48 -6.69 -8.72 0.73
N SER A 49 -6.61 -8.27 1.96
CA SER A 49 -7.25 -8.92 3.09
C SER A 49 -7.75 -7.88 4.08
N VAL A 50 -8.91 -8.13 4.67
CA VAL A 50 -9.45 -7.30 5.73
C VAL A 50 -9.91 -8.17 6.88
N GLU A 51 -9.49 -7.80 8.07
CA GLU A 51 -9.86 -8.48 9.31
C GLU A 51 -11.30 -8.14 9.69
N GLY A 52 -12.00 -9.07 10.31
CA GLY A 52 -13.34 -8.85 10.82
C GLY A 52 -14.42 -9.12 9.78
N SER A 53 -15.61 -8.57 10.02
CA SER A 53 -16.79 -8.88 9.22
C SER A 53 -16.80 -8.29 7.82
N GLY A 54 -15.90 -7.35 7.52
CA GLY A 54 -15.93 -6.65 6.26
C GLY A 54 -17.05 -5.63 6.13
N ALA A 55 -17.67 -5.24 7.24
CA ALA A 55 -18.77 -4.28 7.23
C ALA A 55 -18.30 -2.94 6.63
N GLY A 56 -19.14 -2.37 5.77
CA GLY A 56 -18.82 -1.12 5.09
C GLY A 56 -17.90 -1.28 3.89
N ILE A 57 -17.58 -2.50 3.50
CA ILE A 57 -16.70 -2.80 2.38
C ILE A 57 -17.49 -3.50 1.29
N ASP A 58 -17.26 -3.07 0.06
CA ASP A 58 -17.83 -3.71 -1.11
C ASP A 58 -16.90 -4.84 -1.56
N LEU A 59 -17.10 -6.03 -1.01
CA LEU A 59 -16.27 -7.18 -1.32
C LEU A 59 -16.68 -7.83 -2.63
N PRO A 60 -15.72 -8.33 -3.45
CA PRO A 60 -16.08 -9.10 -4.63
C PRO A 60 -16.73 -10.43 -4.24
N GLN A 61 -17.50 -11.02 -5.17
CA GLN A 61 -18.21 -12.26 -4.90
C GLN A 61 -17.30 -13.44 -4.62
N ASP A 62 -16.08 -13.41 -5.14
CA ASP A 62 -15.11 -14.47 -4.94
C ASP A 62 -14.24 -14.29 -3.67
N ALA A 63 -14.58 -13.31 -2.83
CA ALA A 63 -13.89 -13.14 -1.57
C ALA A 63 -14.09 -14.37 -0.68
N VAL A 64 -13.02 -14.78 -0.02
CA VAL A 64 -13.01 -15.99 0.84
C VAL A 64 -12.84 -15.56 2.28
N TRP A 65 -13.72 -16.09 3.14
CA TRP A 65 -13.61 -15.91 4.59
C TRP A 65 -12.72 -17.00 5.15
N GLU A 66 -11.62 -16.63 5.80
CA GLU A 66 -10.65 -17.55 6.32
C GLU A 66 -9.92 -16.95 7.51
N ASP A 67 -9.87 -17.66 8.61
CA ASP A 67 -9.15 -17.23 9.83
C ASP A 67 -9.54 -15.84 10.33
N GLY A 68 -10.83 -15.52 10.27
CA GLY A 68 -11.32 -14.23 10.75
C GLY A 68 -11.07 -13.07 9.80
N ARG A 69 -10.76 -13.36 8.54
CA ARG A 69 -10.42 -12.35 7.54
C ARG A 69 -11.11 -12.66 6.22
N TRP A 70 -11.45 -11.59 5.49
CA TRP A 70 -11.85 -11.70 4.10
C TRP A 70 -10.61 -11.51 3.23
N THR A 71 -10.39 -12.43 2.29
CA THR A 71 -9.27 -12.40 1.37
C THR A 71 -9.78 -12.39 -0.06
N TYR A 72 -9.22 -11.55 -0.90
CA TYR A 72 -9.67 -11.44 -2.29
C TYR A 72 -8.56 -10.92 -3.18
N ARG A 73 -8.76 -11.08 -4.50
CA ARG A 73 -7.86 -10.55 -5.54
C ARG A 73 -8.52 -9.33 -6.15
N PRO A 74 -8.00 -8.12 -5.91
CA PRO A 74 -8.57 -6.91 -6.49
C PRO A 74 -8.41 -6.89 -8.01
N SER A 75 -9.35 -6.27 -8.71
CA SER A 75 -9.25 -6.08 -10.16
C SER A 75 -8.82 -4.65 -10.46
N LEU A 76 -7.66 -4.29 -9.99
CA LEU A 76 -7.07 -2.98 -10.21
C LEU A 76 -5.95 -3.11 -11.25
N PRO A 77 -5.97 -2.30 -12.33
CA PRO A 77 -4.85 -2.31 -13.29
C PRO A 77 -3.55 -1.92 -12.61
N PRO A 78 -2.40 -2.40 -13.11
CA PRO A 78 -1.11 -1.99 -12.55
C PRO A 78 -0.94 -0.47 -12.57
N LEU A 79 -0.30 0.05 -11.53
CA LEU A 79 -0.12 1.49 -11.33
C LEU A 79 1.32 1.88 -11.63
N THR A 80 1.51 3.06 -12.18
CA THR A 80 2.85 3.64 -12.34
C THR A 80 3.38 4.17 -11.00
N ARG A 81 2.47 4.52 -10.10
CA ARG A 81 2.85 5.13 -8.83
C ARG A 81 1.73 4.92 -7.80
N LEU A 82 2.12 4.61 -6.58
CA LEU A 82 1.21 4.47 -5.46
C LEU A 82 1.50 5.60 -4.46
N ASN A 83 0.48 6.39 -4.14
CA ASN A 83 0.61 7.43 -3.14
C ASN A 83 -0.19 7.06 -1.90
N LEU A 84 0.48 7.09 -0.75
CA LEU A 84 -0.12 6.77 0.54
C LEU A 84 -0.33 8.06 1.32
N ALA A 85 -1.56 8.35 1.68
CA ALA A 85 -1.86 9.55 2.44
C ALA A 85 -1.25 9.46 3.84
N ALA A 86 -0.62 10.53 4.29
CA ALA A 86 -0.09 10.65 5.64
C ALA A 86 -0.97 11.64 6.41
N SER A 87 -2.21 11.22 6.70
CA SER A 87 -3.22 12.09 7.30
C SER A 87 -3.12 12.18 8.82
N GLY A 88 -2.40 11.25 9.45
CA GLY A 88 -2.39 11.14 10.90
C GLY A 88 -3.67 10.52 11.47
N ALA A 89 -4.62 10.13 10.62
CA ALA A 89 -5.90 9.58 11.07
C ALA A 89 -5.85 8.08 11.33
N THR A 90 -4.86 7.38 10.76
CA THR A 90 -4.70 5.94 11.00
C THR A 90 -3.87 5.69 12.24
N VAL A 91 -4.14 4.57 12.91
CA VAL A 91 -3.36 4.16 14.08
C VAL A 91 -2.03 3.59 13.60
N GLY A 92 -0.92 4.27 13.91
CA GLY A 92 0.42 3.79 13.62
C GLY A 92 0.89 3.90 12.17
N GLY A 93 0.17 4.64 11.32
CA GLY A 93 0.60 4.81 9.93
C GLY A 93 0.48 3.54 9.09
N TRP A 94 1.33 3.46 8.05
CA TRP A 94 1.38 2.33 7.13
C TRP A 94 2.55 1.42 7.49
N GLN A 95 2.29 0.13 7.62
CA GLN A 95 3.35 -0.85 7.81
C GLN A 95 3.79 -1.38 6.44
N PHE A 96 5.01 -1.08 6.05
CA PHE A 96 5.59 -1.50 4.78
C PHE A 96 6.59 -2.61 5.04
N CYS A 97 6.44 -3.74 4.34
CA CYS A 97 7.35 -4.87 4.48
C CYS A 97 7.82 -5.34 3.10
N ALA A 98 9.13 -5.48 2.94
CA ALA A 98 9.75 -5.99 1.73
C ALA A 98 11.07 -6.67 2.08
N GLY A 99 11.36 -7.81 1.44
CA GLY A 99 12.61 -8.51 1.64
C GLY A 99 12.86 -8.95 3.07
N GLY A 100 11.81 -9.26 3.82
CA GLY A 100 11.91 -9.69 5.22
C GLY A 100 12.11 -8.56 6.22
N LYS A 101 12.05 -7.31 5.79
CA LYS A 101 12.19 -6.14 6.67
C LYS A 101 10.94 -5.29 6.60
N CYS A 102 10.53 -4.75 7.74
CA CYS A 102 9.35 -3.91 7.83
C CYS A 102 9.70 -2.55 8.41
N GLN A 103 8.95 -1.51 8.00
CA GLN A 103 9.09 -0.18 8.56
C GLN A 103 7.75 0.55 8.49
N GLU A 104 7.59 1.55 9.32
CA GLU A 104 6.38 2.37 9.34
C GLU A 104 6.57 3.58 8.44
N LEU A 105 5.54 3.87 7.63
CA LEU A 105 5.54 5.02 6.72
C LEU A 105 4.32 5.88 7.02
N GLY A 106 4.50 7.20 6.92
CA GLY A 106 3.39 8.14 7.04
C GLY A 106 2.68 8.15 8.39
N ALA A 107 3.40 7.86 9.47
CA ALA A 107 2.81 7.84 10.82
C ALA A 107 2.33 9.22 11.26
N LYS A 108 3.00 10.27 10.81
CA LYS A 108 2.64 11.65 11.14
C LYS A 108 1.98 12.31 9.95
N ALA A 109 1.04 13.22 10.22
CA ALA A 109 0.42 14.00 9.16
C ALA A 109 1.48 14.79 8.39
N GLY A 110 1.35 14.84 7.08
CA GLY A 110 2.31 15.51 6.21
C GLY A 110 2.10 15.15 4.77
N GLU A 111 3.17 15.22 3.97
CA GLU A 111 3.12 14.87 2.56
C GLU A 111 2.86 13.38 2.38
N ALA A 112 2.18 13.02 1.30
CA ALA A 112 1.94 11.63 0.96
C ALA A 112 3.26 10.90 0.74
N VAL A 113 3.29 9.64 1.13
CA VAL A 113 4.39 8.73 0.82
C VAL A 113 4.16 8.19 -0.59
N SER A 114 5.18 8.19 -1.42
CA SER A 114 5.07 7.70 -2.80
C SER A 114 5.93 6.47 -3.00
N ILE A 115 5.39 5.49 -3.71
CA ILE A 115 6.08 4.23 -4.04
C ILE A 115 5.97 4.03 -5.54
N TRP A 116 7.10 3.76 -6.20
CA TRP A 116 7.12 3.45 -7.63
C TRP A 116 8.28 2.51 -7.94
N ALA A 117 8.32 1.98 -9.16
CA ALA A 117 9.40 1.11 -9.61
C ALA A 117 10.18 1.83 -10.72
N ALA A 118 11.50 1.82 -10.61
CA ALA A 118 12.38 2.43 -11.61
C ALA A 118 13.78 1.83 -11.52
N ASP A 119 14.56 1.98 -12.58
CA ASP A 119 15.97 1.58 -12.52
C ASP A 119 16.77 2.49 -11.60
N VAL A 120 16.42 3.77 -11.60
CA VAL A 120 17.05 4.78 -10.75
C VAL A 120 15.94 5.55 -10.04
N CYS A 121 16.06 5.68 -8.73
CA CYS A 121 15.08 6.39 -7.92
C CYS A 121 15.39 7.88 -7.94
N ASP A 122 14.76 8.59 -8.87
CA ASP A 122 14.91 10.03 -9.04
C ASP A 122 13.52 10.68 -9.00
N PRO A 123 13.26 11.59 -8.05
CA PRO A 123 11.94 12.22 -7.95
C PRO A 123 11.55 13.01 -9.19
N ALA A 124 12.52 13.51 -9.95
CA ALA A 124 12.24 14.26 -11.17
C ALA A 124 11.74 13.37 -12.32
N LEU A 125 11.93 12.06 -12.22
CA LEU A 125 11.52 11.09 -13.23
C LEU A 125 10.24 10.34 -12.87
N GLU A 126 9.65 10.64 -11.74
CA GLU A 126 8.45 9.94 -11.32
C GLU A 126 7.25 10.28 -12.21
N GLY A 127 6.43 9.29 -12.48
CA GLY A 127 5.24 9.46 -13.27
C GLY A 127 4.11 10.13 -12.51
N ASP A 128 2.98 10.31 -13.18
CA ASP A 128 1.80 10.87 -12.56
C ASP A 128 1.26 9.96 -11.49
N ALA A 129 0.74 10.58 -10.43
CA ALA A 129 0.07 9.85 -9.36
C ALA A 129 -1.22 9.26 -9.89
N GLN A 130 -1.41 7.95 -9.72
CA GLN A 130 -2.60 7.26 -10.18
C GLN A 130 -3.56 6.90 -9.06
N ARG A 131 -3.08 6.91 -7.83
CA ARG A 131 -3.89 6.52 -6.70
C ARG A 131 -3.35 7.14 -5.42
N ILE A 132 -4.24 7.78 -4.68
CA ILE A 132 -3.95 8.17 -3.31
C ILE A 132 -4.50 7.09 -2.41
N ALA A 133 -3.80 6.83 -1.33
CA ALA A 133 -4.09 5.74 -0.45
C ALA A 133 -5.53 5.64 -0.06
N ASP A 134 -5.86 4.51 0.05
CA ASP A 134 -7.10 3.85 0.19
C ASP A 134 -8.17 4.67 0.93
N PRO A 135 -9.23 5.11 0.25
CA PRO A 135 -10.30 5.85 0.90
C PRO A 135 -11.04 5.04 1.96
N ARG A 136 -10.83 3.71 1.98
CA ARG A 136 -11.48 2.86 2.98
C ARG A 136 -11.00 3.11 4.39
N ILE A 137 -9.89 3.82 4.56
CA ILE A 137 -9.38 4.15 5.88
C ILE A 137 -9.88 5.49 6.40
N GLN A 138 -10.66 6.18 5.61
CA GLN A 138 -11.20 7.50 5.97
C GLN A 138 -12.45 7.41 6.80
#